data_1967c6d6256ee403374e2c71fb7dfa20
#
_entry.id   1967c6d6256ee403374e2c71fb7dfa20
#
_cell.length_a   1.000
_cell.length_b   1.000
_cell.length_c   1.000
_cell.angle_alpha   90.00
_cell.angle_beta   90.00
_cell.angle_gamma   90.00
#
_symmetry.space_group_name_H-M   'P 1'
#
loop_
_entity.id
_entity.type
_entity.pdbx_description
1 polymer ?
#
loop_
_entity_poly.entity_id
_entity_poly.type
_entity_poly.pdbx_seq_one_letter_code
_entity_poly.pdbx_strand_id
1 'polypeptide(L)'
;TNVDLPSVRNITRGLPLLERMGAVKGDEWLRLVVNRYQSSDPITLKEIQKTLGLPVYWTLGNDFESVMNSINSGTPVVMTEKSAFARDLKSLVSTMPGITPENADGDGLFGGIRKIFGSKSSKKSEVA
;
A
#
# COMPACT_ATOMS: atom_id res chain seq x y z
N THR A 1 -1.13 2.10 -8.52
CA THR A 1 -1.03 3.27 -9.37
C THR A 1 -1.75 4.45 -8.75
N ASN A 2 -1.47 5.66 -9.19
CA ASN A 2 -2.25 6.85 -8.86
C ASN A 2 -3.33 7.06 -9.92
N VAL A 3 -4.33 7.88 -9.58
CA VAL A 3 -5.43 8.22 -10.49
C VAL A 3 -5.02 9.40 -11.38
N ASP A 4 -4.03 9.18 -12.23
CA ASP A 4 -3.55 10.14 -13.21
C ASP A 4 -3.21 9.46 -14.54
N LEU A 5 -3.34 10.20 -15.63
CA LEU A 5 -3.14 9.69 -16.98
C LEU A 5 -1.70 9.17 -17.24
N PRO A 6 -0.64 9.85 -16.76
CA PRO A 6 0.73 9.34 -16.86
C PRO A 6 0.92 7.98 -16.18
N SER A 7 0.37 7.79 -14.99
CA SER A 7 0.46 6.53 -14.25
C SER A 7 -0.23 5.39 -15.00
N VAL A 8 -1.46 5.61 -15.49
CA VAL A 8 -2.19 4.61 -16.30
C VAL A 8 -1.40 4.26 -17.57
N ARG A 9 -0.86 5.25 -18.27
CA ARG A 9 -0.04 5.04 -19.48
C ARG A 9 1.23 4.24 -19.19
N ASN A 10 1.90 4.51 -18.08
CA ASN A 10 3.11 3.76 -17.69
C ASN A 10 2.79 2.29 -17.42
N ILE A 11 1.67 2.00 -16.74
CA ILE A 11 1.23 0.62 -16.53
C ILE A 11 0.91 -0.05 -17.86
N THR A 12 0.14 0.59 -18.74
CA THR A 12 -0.19 0.04 -20.08
C THR A 12 1.07 -0.35 -20.87
N ARG A 13 2.15 0.40 -20.72
CA ARG A 13 3.45 0.08 -21.36
C ARG A 13 4.22 -1.02 -20.63
N GLY A 14 4.08 -1.09 -19.30
CA GLY A 14 4.79 -2.07 -18.47
C GLY A 14 4.18 -3.47 -18.50
N LEU A 15 2.86 -3.60 -18.63
CA LEU A 15 2.17 -4.89 -18.63
C LEU A 15 2.72 -5.89 -19.64
N PRO A 16 2.86 -5.55 -20.96
CA PRO A 16 3.43 -6.48 -21.95
C PRO A 16 4.87 -6.88 -21.63
N LEU A 17 5.62 -6.01 -20.95
CA LEU A 17 6.99 -6.32 -20.55
C LEU A 17 7.01 -7.36 -19.43
N LEU A 18 6.14 -7.22 -18.43
CA LEU A 18 5.98 -8.20 -17.35
C LEU A 18 5.54 -9.58 -17.89
N GLU A 19 4.61 -9.59 -18.86
CA GLU A 19 4.20 -10.82 -19.54
C GLU A 19 5.37 -11.51 -20.26
N ARG A 20 6.17 -10.75 -21.02
CA ARG A 20 7.35 -11.28 -21.71
C ARG A 20 8.42 -11.82 -20.76
N MET A 21 8.55 -11.24 -19.58
CA MET A 21 9.46 -11.72 -18.53
C MET A 21 8.94 -12.96 -17.81
N GLY A 22 7.73 -13.43 -18.13
CA GLY A 22 7.09 -14.55 -17.45
C GLY A 22 6.67 -14.23 -16.00
N ALA A 23 6.67 -12.94 -15.64
CA ALA A 23 6.26 -12.50 -14.30
C ALA A 23 4.74 -12.59 -14.10
N VAL A 24 3.98 -12.68 -15.19
CA VAL A 24 2.51 -12.81 -15.16
C VAL A 24 2.17 -14.21 -15.69
N LYS A 25 2.01 -15.17 -14.80
CA LYS A 25 1.51 -16.51 -15.11
C LYS A 25 0.10 -16.66 -14.52
N GLY A 26 -0.91 -16.25 -15.31
CA GLY A 26 -2.32 -16.32 -14.91
C GLY A 26 -2.80 -15.12 -14.10
N ASP A 27 -4.10 -14.99 -13.95
CA ASP A 27 -4.80 -13.83 -13.36
C ASP A 27 -4.55 -13.66 -11.86
N GLU A 28 -3.94 -14.63 -11.19
CA GLU A 28 -3.77 -14.61 -9.73
C GLU A 28 -2.53 -13.85 -9.25
N TRP A 29 -1.55 -13.60 -10.12
CA TRP A 29 -0.24 -13.03 -9.73
C TRP A 29 -0.19 -11.50 -9.82
N LEU A 30 -1.06 -10.89 -10.61
CA LEU A 30 -1.08 -9.45 -10.79
C LEU A 30 -2.32 -8.86 -10.12
N ARG A 31 -2.11 -7.99 -9.15
CA ARG A 31 -3.18 -7.28 -8.44
C ARG A 31 -3.05 -5.79 -8.70
N LEU A 32 -4.10 -5.17 -9.23
CA LEU A 32 -4.15 -3.73 -9.46
C LEU A 32 -4.63 -3.02 -8.19
N VAL A 33 -3.73 -2.29 -7.56
CA VAL A 33 -4.07 -1.41 -6.43
C VAL A 33 -4.03 0.04 -6.90
N VAL A 34 -5.11 0.77 -6.70
CA VAL A 34 -5.22 2.20 -6.99
C VAL A 34 -4.91 2.96 -5.72
N ASN A 35 -3.83 3.75 -5.75
CA ASN A 35 -3.35 4.53 -4.62
C ASN A 35 -3.80 6.00 -4.73
N ARG A 36 -3.97 6.67 -3.59
CA ARG A 36 -4.39 8.08 -3.50
C ARG A 36 -5.72 8.33 -4.20
N TYR A 37 -6.62 7.37 -4.16
CA TYR A 37 -7.95 7.47 -4.76
C TYR A 37 -8.84 8.46 -4.01
N GLN A 38 -9.56 9.28 -4.77
CA GLN A 38 -10.64 10.14 -4.30
C GLN A 38 -11.84 9.96 -5.22
N SER A 39 -13.05 10.01 -4.65
CA SER A 39 -14.28 9.88 -5.45
C SER A 39 -14.49 11.06 -6.42
N SER A 40 -13.80 12.18 -6.22
CA SER A 40 -13.77 13.36 -7.07
C SER A 40 -12.74 13.30 -8.19
N ASP A 41 -11.96 12.23 -8.29
CA ASP A 41 -10.95 12.11 -9.32
C ASP A 41 -11.58 12.14 -10.73
N PRO A 42 -10.95 12.83 -11.70
CA PRO A 42 -11.49 12.96 -13.05
C PRO A 42 -11.49 11.64 -13.83
N ILE A 43 -10.67 10.67 -13.43
CA ILE A 43 -10.60 9.34 -14.03
C ILE A 43 -11.26 8.35 -13.08
N THR A 44 -12.28 7.68 -13.55
CA THR A 44 -13.02 6.70 -12.75
C THR A 44 -12.30 5.34 -12.69
N LEU A 45 -12.58 4.56 -11.64
CA LEU A 45 -12.06 3.18 -11.54
C LEU A 45 -12.47 2.32 -12.72
N LYS A 46 -13.68 2.54 -13.27
CA LYS A 46 -14.17 1.82 -14.46
C LYS A 46 -13.32 2.13 -15.70
N GLU A 47 -12.91 3.37 -15.88
CA GLU A 47 -12.04 3.77 -16.99
C GLU A 47 -10.64 3.18 -16.83
N ILE A 48 -10.09 3.15 -15.62
CA ILE A 48 -8.81 2.50 -15.32
C ILE A 48 -8.89 1.01 -15.66
N GLN A 49 -9.91 0.30 -15.16
CA GLN A 49 -10.11 -1.12 -15.44
C GLN A 49 -10.25 -1.40 -16.94
N LYS A 50 -11.04 -0.59 -17.65
CA LYS A 50 -11.23 -0.73 -19.09
C LYS A 50 -9.93 -0.50 -19.88
N THR A 51 -9.14 0.49 -19.47
CA THR A 51 -7.89 0.85 -20.16
C THR A 51 -6.80 -0.18 -19.93
N LEU A 52 -6.70 -0.72 -18.71
CA LEU A 52 -5.65 -1.67 -18.34
C LEU A 52 -6.03 -3.14 -18.61
N GLY A 53 -7.31 -3.43 -18.85
CA GLY A 53 -7.81 -4.81 -18.99
C GLY A 53 -7.73 -5.61 -17.68
N LEU A 54 -7.57 -4.94 -16.54
CA LEU A 54 -7.37 -5.56 -15.23
C LEU A 54 -8.43 -5.07 -14.24
N PRO A 55 -9.02 -5.95 -13.41
CA PRO A 55 -9.90 -5.53 -12.34
C PRO A 55 -9.11 -4.79 -11.26
N VAL A 56 -9.71 -3.74 -10.69
CA VAL A 56 -9.16 -3.10 -9.49
C VAL A 56 -9.36 -4.04 -8.31
N TYR A 57 -8.26 -4.47 -7.73
CA TYR A 57 -8.26 -5.36 -6.57
C TYR A 57 -8.51 -4.60 -5.27
N TRP A 58 -7.89 -3.41 -5.13
CA TRP A 58 -8.02 -2.57 -3.95
C TRP A 58 -7.84 -1.10 -4.27
N THR A 59 -8.44 -0.25 -3.44
CA THR A 59 -8.22 1.21 -3.47
C THR A 59 -7.67 1.66 -2.12
N LEU A 60 -6.66 2.51 -2.15
CA LEU A 60 -6.15 3.21 -0.97
C LEU A 60 -6.52 4.67 -1.08
N GLY A 61 -7.19 5.19 -0.07
CA GLY A 61 -7.60 6.59 -0.01
C GLY A 61 -6.42 7.56 0.01
N ASN A 62 -6.66 8.80 -0.37
CA ASN A 62 -5.65 9.85 -0.26
C ASN A 62 -5.62 10.40 1.16
N ASP A 63 -4.55 10.12 1.89
CA ASP A 63 -4.26 10.62 3.24
C ASP A 63 -2.86 11.22 3.27
N PHE A 64 -2.71 12.35 2.56
CA PHE A 64 -1.42 13.01 2.40
C PHE A 64 -0.81 13.42 3.74
N GLU A 65 -1.62 13.94 4.65
CA GLU A 65 -1.17 14.45 5.94
C GLU A 65 -0.55 13.34 6.80
N SER A 66 -1.28 12.23 6.98
CA SER A 66 -0.79 11.10 7.77
C SER A 66 0.49 10.49 7.17
N VAL A 67 0.55 10.38 5.84
CA VAL A 67 1.72 9.84 5.14
C VAL A 67 2.92 10.78 5.29
N MET A 68 2.75 12.08 5.11
CA MET A 68 3.83 13.06 5.28
C MET A 68 4.34 13.12 6.72
N ASN A 69 3.45 13.07 7.71
CA ASN A 69 3.84 13.01 9.12
C ASN A 69 4.63 11.73 9.43
N SER A 70 4.24 10.61 8.85
CA SER A 70 4.96 9.34 8.94
C SER A 70 6.39 9.45 8.37
N ILE A 71 6.54 10.04 7.20
CA ILE A 71 7.85 10.27 6.55
C ILE A 71 8.71 11.18 7.43
N ASN A 72 8.17 12.31 7.89
CA ASN A 72 8.91 13.30 8.67
C ASN A 72 9.32 12.77 10.05
N SER A 73 8.49 11.94 10.68
CA SER A 73 8.79 11.34 11.98
C SER A 73 9.65 10.08 11.90
N GLY A 74 9.83 9.51 10.70
CA GLY A 74 10.50 8.22 10.51
C GLY A 74 9.72 7.04 11.12
N THR A 75 8.42 7.23 11.43
CA THR A 75 7.56 6.19 11.99
C THR A 75 6.60 5.71 10.91
N PRO A 76 6.59 4.40 10.57
CA PRO A 76 5.68 3.88 9.54
C PRO A 76 4.22 4.18 9.85
N VAL A 77 3.45 4.63 8.84
CA VAL A 77 2.04 5.04 9.00
C VAL A 77 1.16 3.91 9.56
N VAL A 78 1.50 2.65 9.27
CA VAL A 78 0.79 1.47 9.78
C VAL A 78 0.87 1.30 11.29
N MET A 79 1.82 1.96 11.95
CA MET A 79 1.95 1.98 13.41
C MET A 79 1.09 3.08 14.05
N THR A 80 0.50 3.96 13.26
CA THR A 80 -0.39 5.03 13.72
C THR A 80 -1.83 4.56 13.62
N GLU A 81 -2.44 4.17 14.74
CA GLU A 81 -3.79 3.55 14.77
C GLU A 81 -4.92 4.47 14.27
N LYS A 82 -4.70 5.77 14.23
CA LYS A 82 -5.73 6.78 13.89
C LYS A 82 -5.86 7.08 12.39
N SER A 83 -4.92 6.65 11.54
CA SER A 83 -4.97 6.93 10.12
C SER A 83 -5.94 6.00 9.39
N ALA A 84 -6.84 6.57 8.57
CA ALA A 84 -7.70 5.81 7.68
C ALA A 84 -6.87 4.99 6.69
N PHE A 85 -5.82 5.60 6.13
CA PHE A 85 -4.89 4.95 5.23
C PHE A 85 -4.19 3.75 5.88
N ALA A 86 -3.78 3.85 7.16
CA ALA A 86 -3.18 2.74 7.89
C ALA A 86 -4.14 1.55 8.04
N ARG A 87 -5.43 1.82 8.31
CA ARG A 87 -6.47 0.77 8.37
C ARG A 87 -6.70 0.12 7.02
N ASP A 88 -6.82 0.91 5.96
CA ASP A 88 -7.00 0.41 4.60
C ASP A 88 -5.82 -0.47 4.17
N LEU A 89 -4.60 -0.06 4.49
CA LEU A 89 -3.39 -0.81 4.18
C LEU A 89 -3.32 -2.14 4.95
N LYS A 90 -3.67 -2.15 6.23
CA LYS A 90 -3.79 -3.40 7.03
C LYS A 90 -4.85 -4.32 6.45
N SER A 91 -6.01 -3.78 6.05
CA SER A 91 -7.09 -4.54 5.42
C SER A 91 -6.65 -5.13 4.08
N LEU A 92 -5.96 -4.36 3.24
CA LEU A 92 -5.38 -4.87 1.99
C LEU A 92 -4.45 -6.07 2.25
N VAL A 93 -3.53 -5.93 3.21
CA VAL A 93 -2.58 -7.00 3.55
C VAL A 93 -3.31 -8.26 4.02
N SER A 94 -4.38 -8.14 4.81
CA SER A 94 -5.16 -9.29 5.29
C SER A 94 -5.89 -10.05 4.17
N THR A 95 -6.08 -9.46 2.98
CA THR A 95 -6.67 -10.13 1.82
C THR A 95 -5.65 -10.87 0.95
N MET A 96 -4.35 -10.70 1.24
CA MET A 96 -3.31 -11.36 0.45
C MET A 96 -3.18 -12.84 0.80
N PRO A 97 -3.06 -13.74 -0.20
CA PRO A 97 -2.88 -15.17 0.04
C PRO A 97 -1.63 -15.45 0.90
N GLY A 98 -1.75 -16.33 1.89
CA GLY A 98 -0.64 -16.73 2.76
C GLY A 98 -0.39 -15.80 3.96
N ILE A 99 -1.18 -14.72 4.11
CA ILE A 99 -1.16 -13.89 5.31
C ILE A 99 -2.40 -14.20 6.14
N THR A 100 -2.20 -14.85 7.28
CA THR A 100 -3.28 -15.06 8.25
C THR A 100 -3.35 -13.89 9.23
N PRO A 101 -4.53 -13.51 9.75
CA PRO A 101 -4.68 -12.45 10.76
C PRO A 101 -3.81 -12.67 12.00
N GLU A 102 -3.57 -13.92 12.40
CA GLU A 102 -2.68 -14.26 13.51
C GLU A 102 -1.22 -13.86 13.26
N ASN A 103 -0.79 -13.86 12.00
CA ASN A 103 0.55 -13.42 11.62
C ASN A 103 0.65 -11.90 11.43
N ALA A 104 -0.48 -11.19 11.39
CA ALA A 104 -0.51 -9.73 11.20
C ALA A 104 -0.35 -8.97 12.54
N ASP A 105 -0.84 -9.50 13.65
CA ASP A 105 -0.83 -8.84 14.96
C ASP A 105 0.23 -9.39 15.93
N GLY A 106 0.81 -10.56 15.66
CA GLY A 106 1.85 -11.18 16.46
C GLY A 106 3.28 -10.91 15.95
N ASP A 107 4.17 -11.85 16.17
CA ASP A 107 5.59 -11.82 15.71
C ASP A 107 5.75 -11.85 14.15
N GLY A 108 4.66 -11.66 13.39
CA GLY A 108 4.64 -11.61 11.95
C GLY A 108 5.26 -10.33 11.36
N LEU A 109 4.92 -10.03 10.09
CA LEU A 109 5.49 -8.93 9.30
C LEU A 109 5.49 -7.58 10.03
N PHE A 110 4.42 -7.25 10.75
CA PHE A 110 4.30 -6.02 11.53
C PHE A 110 5.03 -6.07 12.88
N GLY A 111 5.17 -7.25 13.49
CA GLY A 111 5.99 -7.45 14.69
C GLY A 111 7.48 -7.24 14.42
N GLY A 112 7.98 -7.70 13.27
CA GLY A 112 9.34 -7.43 12.81
C GLY A 112 9.63 -5.94 12.60
N ILE A 113 8.71 -5.22 11.97
CA ILE A 113 8.79 -3.76 11.76
C ILE A 113 8.81 -3.02 13.10
N ARG A 114 7.98 -3.43 14.06
CA ARG A 114 7.94 -2.84 15.41
C ARG A 114 9.25 -3.06 16.18
N LYS A 115 9.89 -4.22 16.05
CA LYS A 115 11.21 -4.48 16.65
C LYS A 115 12.32 -3.60 16.05
N ILE A 116 12.30 -3.39 14.75
CA ILE A 116 13.30 -2.57 14.05
C ILE A 116 13.18 -1.09 14.41
N PHE A 117 11.97 -0.55 14.47
CA PHE A 117 11.71 0.88 14.69
C PHE A 117 11.40 1.24 16.15
N GLY A 118 10.93 0.30 16.98
CA GLY A 118 10.55 0.54 18.38
C GLY A 118 11.73 0.61 19.37
N SER A 119 12.93 0.22 18.97
CA SER A 119 14.10 0.11 19.86
C SER A 119 14.86 1.43 20.13
N LYS A 120 14.46 2.58 19.56
CA LYS A 120 15.23 3.83 19.65
C LYS A 120 14.66 4.92 20.56
N SER A 121 13.60 4.67 21.33
CA SER A 121 12.96 5.73 22.15
C SER A 121 13.16 5.60 23.66
N SER A 122 14.22 4.96 24.14
CA SER A 122 14.47 4.92 25.60
C SER A 122 15.94 5.10 25.92
N LYS A 123 16.48 6.30 25.64
CA LYS A 123 17.69 6.81 26.32
C LYS A 123 17.83 8.32 26.08
N LYS A 124 17.08 9.13 26.79
CA LYS A 124 17.48 10.50 27.09
C LYS A 124 16.66 11.07 28.26
N SER A 125 17.07 10.74 29.46
CA SER A 125 16.92 11.64 30.63
C SER A 125 17.62 10.97 31.81
N GLU A 126 18.91 11.24 31.94
CA GLU A 126 19.58 11.29 33.23
C GLU A 126 21.00 11.84 33.01
N VAL A 127 21.14 13.14 33.02
CA VAL A 127 22.33 13.82 33.52
C VAL A 127 21.81 15.09 34.21
N ALA A 128 22.00 15.07 35.48
CA ALA A 128 21.81 16.18 36.43
C ALA A 128 22.62 17.40 36.07
#